data_b4972a92f07b77d535602fcbf93049b1
#
_entry.id   b4972a92f07b77d535602fcbf93049b1
#
_cell.length_a   1.000
_cell.length_b   1.000
_cell.length_c   1.000
_cell.angle_alpha   90.00
_cell.angle_beta   90.00
_cell.angle_gamma   90.00
#
_symmetry.space_group_name_H-M   'P 1'
#
loop_
_entity.id
_entity.type
_entity.pdbx_description
1 polymer ?
#
loop_
_entity_poly.entity_id
_entity_poly.type
_entity_poly.pdbx_seq_one_letter_code
_entity_poly.pdbx_strand_id
1 'polypeptide(L)'
;LDHIQHAECYSGNFVRYYKFYFLGGRSEVYSSKELKIYENAASTPAARNLLDYYKLISKKIGLHANDGTNILYNQLNKISFVDKNTVLARYIEPQKIYVKSPKDTVIFPFGCNLSQMTAVSNAVANKISIIEGPPGTGKTQTILNIIANALINGKNVAVVSNNNSATDNVFEKLQKYGFDYIAAQLGSSSNKADFIENKQSDYPDFSKDILSKDEMKALSNEIFSLEADLKKLLEYENLIAQHKRELSELQTEKTYFDNYYSSTYDSDVVKVYKKHFNSSTAIEMWAELELSLIHISEPTRRSYI
;
A
#
# COMPACT_ATOMS: atom_id res chain seq x y z
N LEU A 1 -13.44 -34.68 2.39
CA LEU A 1 -14.38 -35.31 1.40
C LEU A 1 -13.58 -35.81 0.19
N ASP A 2 -12.69 -36.76 0.40
CA ASP A 2 -11.92 -37.40 -0.67
C ASP A 2 -12.80 -38.41 -1.41
N HIS A 3 -12.60 -38.48 -2.73
CA HIS A 3 -13.26 -39.48 -3.59
C HIS A 3 -14.76 -39.25 -3.90
N ILE A 4 -15.24 -38.03 -3.96
CA ILE A 4 -16.58 -37.73 -4.44
C ILE A 4 -16.63 -37.95 -5.96
N GLN A 5 -17.58 -38.81 -6.38
CA GLN A 5 -17.82 -39.10 -7.79
C GLN A 5 -18.84 -38.14 -8.41
N HIS A 6 -19.87 -37.78 -7.66
CA HIS A 6 -20.97 -36.93 -8.09
C HIS A 6 -21.57 -36.19 -6.90
N ALA A 7 -22.09 -34.99 -7.15
CA ALA A 7 -22.81 -34.22 -6.13
C ALA A 7 -24.09 -33.61 -6.70
N GLU A 8 -25.15 -33.68 -5.96
CA GLU A 8 -26.44 -33.08 -6.24
C GLU A 8 -26.78 -32.00 -5.22
N CYS A 9 -27.39 -30.91 -5.68
CA CYS A 9 -27.80 -29.81 -4.81
C CYS A 9 -29.33 -29.68 -4.82
N TYR A 10 -29.92 -29.72 -3.66
CA TYR A 10 -31.34 -29.55 -3.45
C TYR A 10 -31.60 -28.26 -2.69
N SER A 11 -32.48 -27.41 -3.19
CA SER A 11 -32.87 -26.14 -2.58
C SER A 11 -34.15 -26.32 -1.78
N GLY A 12 -34.10 -26.16 -0.47
CA GLY A 12 -35.25 -26.02 0.41
C GLY A 12 -35.55 -24.53 0.69
N ASN A 13 -36.66 -24.26 1.42
CA ASN A 13 -37.13 -22.91 1.68
C ASN A 13 -36.10 -21.98 2.39
N PHE A 14 -35.20 -22.54 3.21
CA PHE A 14 -34.19 -21.75 3.96
C PHE A 14 -32.81 -22.44 4.03
N VAL A 15 -32.65 -23.64 3.52
CA VAL A 15 -31.42 -24.45 3.63
C VAL A 15 -31.18 -25.19 2.32
N ARG A 16 -29.96 -25.17 1.81
CA ARG A 16 -29.56 -26.05 0.72
C ARG A 16 -29.00 -27.34 1.29
N TYR A 17 -29.32 -28.44 0.63
CA TYR A 17 -28.80 -29.76 0.93
C TYR A 17 -27.95 -30.25 -0.23
N TYR A 18 -26.82 -30.88 0.09
CA TYR A 18 -25.87 -31.45 -0.86
C TYR A 18 -25.77 -32.94 -0.62
N LYS A 19 -26.11 -33.73 -1.64
CA LYS A 19 -25.94 -35.19 -1.60
C LYS A 19 -24.69 -35.51 -2.40
N PHE A 20 -23.72 -36.12 -1.72
CA PHE A 20 -22.47 -36.58 -2.31
C PHE A 20 -22.51 -38.07 -2.50
N TYR A 21 -22.09 -38.53 -3.68
CA TYR A 21 -21.92 -39.91 -4.03
C TYR A 21 -20.42 -40.19 -4.09
N PHE A 22 -19.97 -41.14 -3.28
CA PHE A 22 -18.56 -41.50 -3.17
C PHE A 22 -18.22 -42.69 -4.06
N LEU A 23 -16.95 -42.79 -4.46
CA LEU A 23 -16.43 -44.01 -5.09
C LEU A 23 -16.65 -45.19 -4.14
N GLY A 24 -17.36 -46.24 -4.60
CA GLY A 24 -17.76 -47.40 -3.75
C GLY A 24 -19.24 -47.46 -3.39
N GLY A 25 -20.08 -46.54 -3.94
CA GLY A 25 -21.54 -46.62 -3.86
C GLY A 25 -22.16 -46.04 -2.57
N ARG A 26 -21.34 -45.48 -1.66
CA ARG A 26 -21.82 -44.76 -0.49
C ARG A 26 -22.35 -43.41 -0.91
N SER A 27 -23.46 -42.94 -0.30
CA SER A 27 -23.94 -41.57 -0.46
C SER A 27 -24.24 -40.93 0.90
N GLU A 28 -23.97 -39.65 1.04
CA GLU A 28 -24.24 -38.85 2.24
C GLU A 28 -24.89 -37.54 1.89
N VAL A 29 -25.74 -37.03 2.77
CA VAL A 29 -26.45 -35.76 2.61
C VAL A 29 -26.01 -34.82 3.71
N TYR A 30 -25.62 -33.61 3.33
CA TYR A 30 -25.23 -32.53 4.23
C TYR A 30 -26.06 -31.29 3.98
N SER A 31 -26.35 -30.56 5.03
CA SER A 31 -26.95 -29.23 4.90
C SER A 31 -25.87 -28.15 4.61
N SER A 32 -26.27 -27.04 4.04
CA SER A 32 -25.36 -25.87 3.83
C SER A 32 -24.81 -25.28 5.14
N LYS A 33 -25.40 -25.65 6.30
CA LYS A 33 -24.88 -25.25 7.62
C LYS A 33 -23.71 -26.11 8.09
N GLU A 34 -23.63 -27.34 7.61
CA GLU A 34 -22.61 -28.35 7.96
C GLU A 34 -21.41 -28.30 7.00
N LEU A 35 -21.58 -27.66 5.83
CA LEU A 35 -20.56 -27.62 4.78
C LEU A 35 -20.07 -26.20 4.53
N LYS A 36 -18.75 -26.06 4.41
CA LYS A 36 -18.11 -24.91 3.78
C LYS A 36 -17.66 -25.29 2.38
N ILE A 37 -18.31 -24.73 1.38
CA ILE A 37 -17.99 -24.98 -0.05
C ILE A 37 -17.10 -23.84 -0.53
N TYR A 38 -15.92 -24.19 -1.01
CA TYR A 38 -14.97 -23.27 -1.59
C TYR A 38 -14.90 -23.51 -3.10
N GLU A 39 -15.02 -22.43 -3.88
CA GLU A 39 -14.84 -22.50 -5.31
C GLU A 39 -13.35 -22.45 -5.68
N ASN A 40 -12.91 -23.38 -6.53
CA ASN A 40 -11.53 -23.48 -6.99
C ASN A 40 -11.31 -22.62 -8.25
N ALA A 41 -10.63 -21.47 -8.10
CA ALA A 41 -10.26 -20.61 -9.24
C ALA A 41 -9.32 -21.31 -10.23
N ALA A 42 -8.52 -22.29 -9.80
CA ALA A 42 -7.64 -23.04 -10.66
C ALA A 42 -8.38 -24.07 -11.56
N SER A 43 -9.70 -24.22 -11.41
CA SER A 43 -10.48 -25.18 -12.20
C SER A 43 -10.81 -24.70 -13.62
N THR A 44 -10.74 -23.40 -13.89
CA THR A 44 -11.02 -22.86 -15.23
C THR A 44 -9.90 -23.19 -16.23
N PRO A 45 -10.21 -23.40 -17.53
CA PRO A 45 -9.19 -23.68 -18.53
C PRO A 45 -8.12 -22.58 -18.63
N ALA A 46 -8.53 -21.31 -18.54
CA ALA A 46 -7.61 -20.17 -18.59
C ALA A 46 -6.62 -20.17 -17.43
N ALA A 47 -7.11 -20.40 -16.20
CA ALA A 47 -6.27 -20.46 -15.01
C ALA A 47 -5.30 -21.65 -15.04
N ARG A 48 -5.75 -22.81 -15.53
CA ARG A 48 -4.87 -23.98 -15.72
C ARG A 48 -3.75 -23.69 -16.71
N ASN A 49 -4.08 -23.16 -17.87
CA ASN A 49 -3.08 -22.81 -18.88
C ASN A 49 -2.04 -21.82 -18.34
N LEU A 50 -2.46 -20.84 -17.56
CA LEU A 50 -1.57 -19.87 -16.93
C LEU A 50 -0.67 -20.52 -15.86
N LEU A 51 -1.22 -21.38 -14.99
CA LEU A 51 -0.45 -22.11 -14.00
C LEU A 51 0.56 -23.07 -14.66
N ASP A 52 0.17 -23.76 -15.73
CA ASP A 52 1.06 -24.65 -16.49
C ASP A 52 2.18 -23.85 -17.20
N TYR A 53 1.88 -22.66 -17.69
CA TYR A 53 2.88 -21.73 -18.21
C TYR A 53 3.90 -21.32 -17.11
N TYR A 54 3.45 -20.97 -15.91
CA TYR A 54 4.37 -20.67 -14.79
C TYR A 54 5.20 -21.88 -14.38
N LYS A 55 4.64 -23.08 -14.36
CA LYS A 55 5.39 -24.32 -14.12
C LYS A 55 6.47 -24.53 -15.17
N LEU A 56 6.16 -24.27 -16.44
CA LEU A 56 7.13 -24.38 -17.53
C LEU A 56 8.28 -23.37 -17.38
N ILE A 57 7.96 -22.11 -17.08
CA ILE A 57 8.98 -21.08 -16.86
C ILE A 57 9.84 -21.43 -15.64
N SER A 58 9.22 -21.84 -14.52
CA SER A 58 9.94 -22.15 -13.29
C SER A 58 10.94 -23.30 -13.47
N LYS A 59 10.69 -24.24 -14.38
CA LYS A 59 11.68 -25.26 -14.75
C LYS A 59 12.96 -24.68 -15.36
N LYS A 60 12.83 -23.58 -16.11
CA LYS A 60 13.95 -23.00 -16.87
C LYS A 60 14.74 -21.96 -16.08
N ILE A 61 14.07 -21.16 -15.24
CA ILE A 61 14.63 -20.00 -14.56
C ILE A 61 14.44 -20.03 -13.04
N GLY A 62 13.94 -21.15 -12.48
CA GLY A 62 13.68 -21.29 -11.05
C GLY A 62 14.98 -21.38 -10.23
N LEU A 63 14.90 -20.89 -8.99
CA LEU A 63 15.96 -21.07 -8.01
C LEU A 63 16.11 -22.55 -7.62
N HIS A 64 17.33 -23.04 -7.58
CA HIS A 64 17.65 -24.39 -7.14
C HIS A 64 18.19 -24.37 -5.72
N ALA A 65 17.76 -25.32 -4.91
CA ALA A 65 18.35 -25.59 -3.60
C ALA A 65 19.72 -26.25 -3.76
N ASN A 66 20.48 -26.38 -2.66
CA ASN A 66 21.81 -27.00 -2.68
C ASN A 66 21.82 -28.45 -3.16
N ASP A 67 20.69 -29.14 -3.08
CA ASP A 67 20.47 -30.52 -3.59
C ASP A 67 20.07 -30.58 -5.06
N GLY A 68 20.09 -29.44 -5.76
CA GLY A 68 19.66 -29.33 -7.15
C GLY A 68 18.15 -29.25 -7.36
N THR A 69 17.35 -29.29 -6.29
CA THR A 69 15.89 -29.26 -6.36
C THR A 69 15.40 -27.88 -6.79
N ASN A 70 14.57 -27.79 -7.84
CA ASN A 70 13.94 -26.54 -8.24
C ASN A 70 12.78 -26.19 -7.29
N ILE A 71 13.04 -25.19 -6.41
CA ILE A 71 12.12 -24.81 -5.33
C ILE A 71 10.79 -24.30 -5.89
N LEU A 72 10.82 -23.37 -6.83
CA LEU A 72 9.63 -22.72 -7.36
C LEU A 72 8.75 -23.73 -8.13
N TYR A 73 9.35 -24.55 -8.97
CA TYR A 73 8.63 -25.59 -9.72
C TYR A 73 7.90 -26.56 -8.80
N ASN A 74 8.59 -27.00 -7.73
CA ASN A 74 7.98 -27.93 -6.78
C ASN A 74 6.84 -27.27 -5.99
N GLN A 75 6.95 -25.99 -5.65
CA GLN A 75 5.86 -25.27 -4.98
C GLN A 75 4.65 -25.07 -5.91
N LEU A 76 4.89 -24.69 -7.17
CA LEU A 76 3.81 -24.53 -8.16
C LEU A 76 3.07 -25.87 -8.43
N ASN A 77 3.77 -26.99 -8.41
CA ASN A 77 3.14 -28.30 -8.58
C ASN A 77 2.25 -28.74 -7.41
N LYS A 78 2.47 -28.19 -6.23
CA LYS A 78 1.60 -28.44 -5.05
C LYS A 78 0.29 -27.66 -5.09
N ILE A 79 0.17 -26.68 -6.00
CA ILE A 79 -1.05 -25.88 -6.13
C ILE A 79 -2.11 -26.71 -6.88
N SER A 80 -2.98 -27.36 -6.13
CA SER A 80 -4.14 -28.09 -6.63
C SER A 80 -5.46 -27.33 -6.47
N PHE A 81 -5.49 -26.41 -5.50
CA PHE A 81 -6.65 -25.63 -5.15
C PHE A 81 -6.27 -24.16 -4.91
N VAL A 82 -7.08 -23.25 -5.44
CA VAL A 82 -6.95 -21.79 -5.23
C VAL A 82 -8.32 -21.24 -4.88
N ASP A 83 -8.51 -20.82 -3.64
CA ASP A 83 -9.76 -20.18 -3.20
C ASP A 83 -9.98 -18.88 -3.97
N LYS A 84 -11.18 -18.68 -4.52
CA LYS A 84 -11.58 -17.47 -5.29
C LYS A 84 -11.41 -16.16 -4.51
N ASN A 85 -11.37 -16.22 -3.19
CA ASN A 85 -11.17 -15.04 -2.35
C ASN A 85 -9.70 -14.63 -2.19
N THR A 86 -8.76 -15.44 -2.67
CA THR A 86 -7.32 -15.16 -2.56
C THR A 86 -6.83 -14.16 -3.62
N VAL A 87 -5.65 -13.58 -3.37
CA VAL A 87 -4.95 -12.73 -4.34
C VAL A 87 -4.54 -13.56 -5.56
N LEU A 88 -4.06 -14.79 -5.35
CA LEU A 88 -3.65 -15.69 -6.43
C LEU A 88 -4.81 -15.96 -7.40
N ALA A 89 -6.04 -16.14 -6.87
CA ALA A 89 -7.22 -16.32 -7.72
C ALA A 89 -7.44 -15.12 -8.65
N ARG A 90 -7.26 -13.90 -8.13
CA ARG A 90 -7.38 -12.67 -8.95
C ARG A 90 -6.30 -12.55 -10.00
N TYR A 91 -5.14 -13.12 -9.75
CA TYR A 91 -4.02 -13.11 -10.66
C TYR A 91 -4.16 -14.14 -11.80
N ILE A 92 -4.67 -15.34 -11.51
CA ILE A 92 -4.86 -16.41 -12.51
C ILE A 92 -6.17 -16.30 -13.27
N GLU A 93 -7.20 -15.66 -12.69
CA GLU A 93 -8.43 -15.29 -13.38
C GLU A 93 -8.48 -13.77 -13.47
N PRO A 94 -8.13 -13.14 -14.62
CA PRO A 94 -8.10 -11.69 -14.75
C PRO A 94 -9.50 -11.11 -14.61
N GLN A 95 -9.86 -10.77 -13.38
CA GLN A 95 -11.07 -10.06 -13.03
C GLN A 95 -10.74 -8.61 -12.70
N LYS A 96 -11.70 -7.72 -12.93
CA LYS A 96 -11.56 -6.32 -12.59
C LYS A 96 -11.27 -6.16 -11.09
N ILE A 97 -10.13 -5.55 -10.77
CA ILE A 97 -9.76 -5.25 -9.37
C ILE A 97 -10.50 -3.97 -9.00
N TYR A 98 -11.41 -4.07 -8.05
CA TYR A 98 -12.10 -2.90 -7.50
C TYR A 98 -11.29 -2.35 -6.34
N VAL A 99 -10.96 -1.07 -6.40
CA VAL A 99 -10.34 -0.34 -5.29
C VAL A 99 -11.41 -0.12 -4.21
N LYS A 100 -11.11 -0.47 -2.98
CA LYS A 100 -11.99 -0.26 -1.83
C LYS A 100 -11.42 0.86 -0.97
N SER A 101 -12.29 1.70 -0.45
CA SER A 101 -11.93 2.60 0.64
C SER A 101 -11.85 1.83 1.96
N PRO A 102 -10.93 2.17 2.87
CA PRO A 102 -10.87 1.54 4.18
C PRO A 102 -12.21 1.75 4.91
N LYS A 103 -12.72 0.69 5.51
CA LYS A 103 -13.93 0.72 6.34
C LYS A 103 -13.60 0.69 7.82
N ASP A 104 -12.41 0.20 8.14
CA ASP A 104 -11.94 0.02 9.50
C ASP A 104 -11.01 1.17 9.87
N THR A 105 -10.95 1.49 11.15
CA THR A 105 -10.00 2.44 11.71
C THR A 105 -8.58 1.98 11.42
N VAL A 106 -7.75 2.87 10.87
CA VAL A 106 -6.35 2.62 10.58
C VAL A 106 -5.49 3.28 11.64
N ILE A 107 -4.53 2.55 12.19
CA ILE A 107 -3.62 3.04 13.23
C ILE A 107 -2.21 3.27 12.69
N PHE A 108 -1.51 4.23 13.27
CA PHE A 108 -0.15 4.64 12.87
C PHE A 108 0.81 4.69 14.06
N PRO A 109 1.03 3.56 14.78
CA PRO A 109 1.82 3.56 16.01
C PRO A 109 3.29 3.94 15.80
N PHE A 110 3.78 3.83 14.58
CA PHE A 110 5.16 4.17 14.23
C PHE A 110 5.30 5.55 13.59
N GLY A 111 4.23 6.39 13.66
CA GLY A 111 4.16 7.68 12.98
C GLY A 111 3.94 7.57 11.48
N CYS A 112 3.55 8.66 10.85
CA CYS A 112 3.34 8.71 9.39
C CYS A 112 3.38 10.15 8.88
N ASN A 113 3.61 10.29 7.59
CA ASN A 113 3.24 11.48 6.82
C ASN A 113 2.00 11.18 5.96
N LEU A 114 1.47 12.18 5.26
CA LEU A 114 0.24 12.04 4.47
C LEU A 114 0.34 10.96 3.39
N SER A 115 1.48 10.86 2.70
CA SER A 115 1.71 9.82 1.68
C SER A 115 1.77 8.42 2.29
N GLN A 116 2.40 8.26 3.44
CA GLN A 116 2.47 7.00 4.17
C GLN A 116 1.09 6.63 4.74
N MET A 117 0.33 7.59 5.27
CA MET A 117 -1.05 7.39 5.71
C MET A 117 -1.91 6.81 4.56
N THR A 118 -1.85 7.44 3.38
CA THR A 118 -2.55 6.96 2.19
C THR A 118 -2.10 5.54 1.78
N ALA A 119 -0.80 5.27 1.82
CA ALA A 119 -0.25 3.96 1.47
C ALA A 119 -0.71 2.86 2.42
N VAL A 120 -0.69 3.10 3.74
CA VAL A 120 -1.18 2.15 4.75
C VAL A 120 -2.68 1.93 4.61
N SER A 121 -3.48 2.99 4.47
CA SER A 121 -4.93 2.91 4.28
C SER A 121 -5.29 2.08 3.04
N ASN A 122 -4.59 2.29 1.92
CA ASN A 122 -4.76 1.51 0.71
C ASN A 122 -4.37 0.03 0.90
N ALA A 123 -3.28 -0.25 1.61
CA ALA A 123 -2.83 -1.61 1.89
C ALA A 123 -3.82 -2.38 2.78
N VAL A 124 -4.43 -1.70 3.77
CA VAL A 124 -5.45 -2.30 4.66
C VAL A 124 -6.76 -2.56 3.91
N ALA A 125 -7.19 -1.64 3.06
CA ALA A 125 -8.46 -1.72 2.35
C ALA A 125 -8.46 -2.71 1.18
N ASN A 126 -7.33 -2.90 0.52
CA ASN A 126 -7.24 -3.61 -0.74
C ASN A 126 -6.49 -4.94 -0.61
N LYS A 127 -6.79 -5.87 -1.52
CA LYS A 127 -6.10 -7.18 -1.57
C LYS A 127 -4.68 -7.08 -2.11
N ILE A 128 -4.42 -6.10 -2.96
CA ILE A 128 -3.11 -5.84 -3.57
C ILE A 128 -2.87 -4.33 -3.47
N SER A 129 -1.70 -3.96 -3.01
CA SER A 129 -1.24 -2.58 -2.97
C SER A 129 0.24 -2.53 -3.37
N ILE A 130 0.58 -1.61 -4.25
CA ILE A 130 1.96 -1.36 -4.67
C ILE A 130 2.40 -0.04 -4.04
N ILE A 131 3.50 -0.08 -3.29
CA ILE A 131 4.06 1.08 -2.59
C ILE A 131 5.46 1.31 -3.11
N GLU A 132 5.63 2.40 -3.83
CA GLU A 132 6.90 2.83 -4.38
C GLU A 132 7.43 4.06 -3.64
N GLY A 133 8.73 4.20 -3.61
CA GLY A 133 9.38 5.38 -3.03
C GLY A 133 10.90 5.27 -3.07
N PRO A 134 11.62 6.38 -3.27
CA PRO A 134 13.08 6.39 -3.24
C PRO A 134 13.62 6.02 -1.84
N PRO A 135 14.91 5.76 -1.69
CA PRO A 135 15.55 5.59 -0.37
C PRO A 135 15.28 6.79 0.53
N GLY A 136 15.05 6.55 1.83
CA GLY A 136 14.80 7.61 2.81
C GLY A 136 13.34 8.08 2.95
N THR A 137 12.41 7.63 2.11
CA THR A 137 10.98 8.03 2.18
C THR A 137 10.18 7.35 3.29
N GLY A 138 10.82 6.54 4.12
CA GLY A 138 10.14 5.86 5.25
C GLY A 138 9.36 4.61 4.87
N LYS A 139 9.74 3.89 3.79
CA LYS A 139 9.11 2.62 3.40
C LYS A 139 9.03 1.61 4.54
N THR A 140 10.10 1.45 5.31
CA THR A 140 10.11 0.53 6.47
C THR A 140 9.08 0.95 7.52
N GLN A 141 8.92 2.24 7.80
CA GLN A 141 7.90 2.77 8.70
C GLN A 141 6.48 2.46 8.20
N THR A 142 6.25 2.61 6.90
CA THR A 142 4.99 2.20 6.24
C THR A 142 4.72 0.71 6.43
N ILE A 143 5.74 -0.16 6.23
CA ILE A 143 5.63 -1.61 6.45
C ILE A 143 5.26 -1.92 7.90
N LEU A 144 5.89 -1.27 8.89
CA LEU A 144 5.58 -1.46 10.30
C LEU A 144 4.13 -1.09 10.65
N ASN A 145 3.63 0.02 10.09
CA ASN A 145 2.23 0.41 10.26
C ASN A 145 1.27 -0.60 9.60
N ILE A 146 1.61 -1.15 8.44
CA ILE A 146 0.81 -2.22 7.79
C ILE A 146 0.80 -3.48 8.67
N ILE A 147 1.94 -3.89 9.25
CA ILE A 147 2.04 -5.02 10.16
C ILE A 147 1.13 -4.79 11.37
N ALA A 148 1.21 -3.62 12.02
CA ALA A 148 0.37 -3.28 13.17
C ALA A 148 -1.12 -3.40 12.86
N ASN A 149 -1.56 -2.82 11.73
CA ASN A 149 -2.96 -2.91 11.30
C ASN A 149 -3.39 -4.34 10.97
N ALA A 150 -2.53 -5.15 10.37
CA ALA A 150 -2.84 -6.55 10.10
C ALA A 150 -3.00 -7.36 11.38
N LEU A 151 -2.13 -7.15 12.37
CA LEU A 151 -2.17 -7.85 13.66
C LEU A 151 -3.42 -7.50 14.47
N ILE A 152 -3.79 -6.21 14.55
CA ILE A 152 -5.03 -5.78 15.23
C ILE A 152 -6.26 -6.42 14.60
N ASN A 153 -6.24 -6.60 13.26
CA ASN A 153 -7.31 -7.29 12.55
C ASN A 153 -7.19 -8.84 12.61
N GLY A 154 -6.37 -9.38 13.51
CA GLY A 154 -6.20 -10.82 13.73
C GLY A 154 -5.59 -11.57 12.53
N LYS A 155 -4.81 -10.88 11.69
CA LYS A 155 -4.18 -11.46 10.51
C LYS A 155 -2.73 -11.84 10.80
N ASN A 156 -2.29 -12.94 10.23
CA ASN A 156 -0.87 -13.28 10.17
C ASN A 156 -0.19 -12.51 9.04
N VAL A 157 1.06 -12.09 9.27
CA VAL A 157 1.85 -11.32 8.31
C VAL A 157 3.12 -12.08 7.97
N ALA A 158 3.46 -12.14 6.67
CA ALA A 158 4.76 -12.60 6.21
C ALA A 158 5.48 -11.46 5.48
N VAL A 159 6.66 -11.11 5.96
CA VAL A 159 7.58 -10.18 5.28
C VAL A 159 8.58 -11.01 4.49
N VAL A 160 8.56 -10.86 3.17
CA VAL A 160 9.42 -11.63 2.26
C VAL A 160 10.27 -10.71 1.41
N SER A 161 11.54 -11.06 1.26
CA SER A 161 12.46 -10.37 0.37
C SER A 161 13.44 -11.37 -0.24
N ASN A 162 13.99 -11.05 -1.40
CA ASN A 162 15.10 -11.76 -2.00
C ASN A 162 16.45 -11.41 -1.34
N ASN A 163 16.49 -10.42 -0.46
CA ASN A 163 17.65 -10.00 0.31
C ASN A 163 17.33 -10.04 1.81
N ASN A 164 18.11 -10.80 2.57
CA ASN A 164 17.95 -10.94 4.03
C ASN A 164 18.06 -9.59 4.74
N SER A 165 18.98 -8.72 4.33
CA SER A 165 19.16 -7.40 4.97
C SER A 165 17.90 -6.54 4.95
N ALA A 166 17.02 -6.73 3.97
CA ALA A 166 15.75 -5.99 3.93
C ALA A 166 14.75 -6.50 4.98
N THR A 167 14.69 -7.81 5.23
CA THR A 167 13.88 -8.39 6.30
C THR A 167 14.45 -8.10 7.68
N ASP A 168 15.78 -8.15 7.79
CA ASP A 168 16.49 -7.84 9.04
C ASP A 168 16.24 -6.39 9.47
N ASN A 169 16.24 -5.45 8.53
CA ASN A 169 15.91 -4.03 8.80
C ASN A 169 14.51 -3.86 9.40
N VAL A 170 13.52 -4.64 8.95
CA VAL A 170 12.17 -4.61 9.52
C VAL A 170 12.18 -5.18 10.93
N PHE A 171 12.90 -6.29 11.16
CA PHE A 171 13.04 -6.90 12.48
C PHE A 171 13.76 -6.00 13.48
N GLU A 172 14.89 -5.40 13.11
CA GLU A 172 15.64 -4.43 13.94
C GLU A 172 14.78 -3.24 14.33
N LYS A 173 13.91 -2.76 13.43
CA LYS A 173 12.96 -1.69 13.76
C LYS A 173 11.91 -2.15 14.76
N LEU A 174 11.35 -3.35 14.62
CA LEU A 174 10.42 -3.92 15.61
C LEU A 174 11.11 -4.03 16.97
N GLN A 175 12.35 -4.55 17.01
CA GLN A 175 13.15 -4.67 18.22
C GLN A 175 13.41 -3.31 18.88
N LYS A 176 13.74 -2.29 18.09
CA LYS A 176 13.91 -0.93 18.60
C LYS A 176 12.66 -0.37 19.31
N TYR A 177 11.49 -0.79 18.86
CA TYR A 177 10.22 -0.40 19.50
C TYR A 177 9.73 -1.41 20.57
N GLY A 178 10.49 -2.46 20.85
CA GLY A 178 10.15 -3.48 21.84
C GLY A 178 9.07 -4.47 21.38
N PHE A 179 8.91 -4.65 20.07
CA PHE A 179 7.92 -5.56 19.47
C PHE A 179 8.54 -6.77 18.78
N ASP A 180 9.79 -7.11 19.06
CA ASP A 180 10.48 -8.27 18.47
C ASP A 180 9.81 -9.61 18.82
N TYR A 181 9.15 -9.71 19.97
CA TYR A 181 8.41 -10.89 20.39
C TYR A 181 7.26 -11.29 19.45
N ILE A 182 6.75 -10.38 18.60
CA ILE A 182 5.70 -10.69 17.64
C ILE A 182 6.25 -11.29 16.32
N ALA A 183 7.56 -11.33 16.13
CA ALA A 183 8.17 -11.67 14.85
C ALA A 183 9.10 -12.89 14.96
N ALA A 184 8.97 -13.80 13.98
CA ALA A 184 9.86 -14.95 13.82
C ALA A 184 10.72 -14.77 12.56
N GLN A 185 12.05 -14.82 12.70
CA GLN A 185 12.98 -14.82 11.58
C GLN A 185 13.14 -16.25 11.06
N LEU A 186 12.50 -16.61 9.95
CA LEU A 186 12.43 -17.98 9.43
C LEU A 186 13.16 -18.17 8.09
N GLY A 187 13.93 -17.17 7.64
CA GLY A 187 14.51 -17.11 6.30
C GLY A 187 15.56 -18.21 6.01
N SER A 188 16.29 -18.67 7.01
CA SER A 188 17.30 -19.74 6.87
C SER A 188 17.06 -20.88 7.84
N SER A 189 17.69 -22.05 7.60
CA SER A 189 17.61 -23.19 8.51
C SER A 189 18.22 -22.86 9.88
N SER A 190 19.30 -22.08 9.91
CA SER A 190 19.94 -21.61 11.14
C SER A 190 19.02 -20.67 11.93
N ASN A 191 18.37 -19.72 11.27
CA ASN A 191 17.44 -18.80 11.93
C ASN A 191 16.23 -19.54 12.51
N LYS A 192 15.73 -20.57 11.80
CA LYS A 192 14.65 -21.42 12.30
C LYS A 192 15.06 -22.17 13.57
N ALA A 193 16.25 -22.77 13.58
CA ALA A 193 16.77 -23.47 14.74
C ALA A 193 16.94 -22.50 15.92
N ASP A 194 17.57 -21.34 15.71
CA ASP A 194 17.75 -20.31 16.72
C ASP A 194 16.41 -19.81 17.29
N PHE A 195 15.40 -19.60 16.44
CA PHE A 195 14.07 -19.20 16.89
C PHE A 195 13.42 -20.27 17.79
N ILE A 196 13.51 -21.54 17.39
CA ILE A 196 12.91 -22.66 18.15
C ILE A 196 13.63 -22.86 19.48
N GLU A 197 14.97 -22.78 19.48
CA GLU A 197 15.78 -23.11 20.65
C GLU A 197 15.85 -21.96 21.66
N ASN A 198 15.94 -20.70 21.17
CA ASN A 198 16.33 -19.57 22.00
C ASN A 198 15.26 -18.47 22.15
N LYS A 199 14.28 -18.37 21.26
CA LYS A 199 13.39 -17.20 21.20
C LYS A 199 11.91 -17.48 21.52
N GLN A 200 11.51 -18.72 21.69
CA GLN A 200 10.09 -19.06 21.96
C GLN A 200 9.61 -18.77 23.39
N SER A 201 10.52 -18.48 24.32
CA SER A 201 10.19 -18.42 25.76
C SER A 201 9.98 -17.01 26.32
N ASP A 202 10.33 -15.95 25.58
CA ASP A 202 10.37 -14.59 26.12
C ASP A 202 9.18 -13.72 25.64
N TYR A 203 7.97 -14.17 25.99
CA TYR A 203 6.80 -13.32 25.78
C TYR A 203 6.58 -12.39 26.96
N PRO A 204 6.29 -11.09 26.72
CA PRO A 204 5.93 -10.16 27.78
C PRO A 204 4.65 -10.63 28.52
N ASP A 205 4.58 -10.35 29.82
CA ASP A 205 3.36 -10.59 30.59
C ASP A 205 2.30 -9.53 30.28
N PHE A 206 1.30 -9.87 29.50
CA PHE A 206 0.19 -8.99 29.13
C PHE A 206 -0.99 -9.03 30.10
N SER A 207 -0.89 -9.70 31.23
CA SER A 207 -2.00 -9.86 32.16
C SER A 207 -2.61 -8.53 32.65
N LYS A 208 -1.81 -7.45 32.65
CA LYS A 208 -2.22 -6.10 33.06
C LYS A 208 -2.72 -5.24 31.89
N ASP A 209 -2.50 -5.68 30.64
CA ASP A 209 -2.78 -4.89 29.43
C ASP A 209 -4.02 -5.42 28.69
N ILE A 210 -4.74 -6.37 29.28
CA ILE A 210 -5.94 -6.93 28.70
C ILE A 210 -7.08 -5.92 28.85
N LEU A 211 -7.50 -5.35 27.72
CA LEU A 211 -8.66 -4.45 27.64
C LEU A 211 -9.97 -5.25 27.56
N SER A 212 -10.99 -4.78 28.23
CA SER A 212 -12.36 -5.27 28.02
C SER A 212 -12.87 -4.87 26.64
N LYS A 213 -13.93 -5.55 26.17
CA LYS A 213 -14.55 -5.23 24.86
C LYS A 213 -15.06 -3.79 24.78
N ASP A 214 -15.53 -3.25 25.88
CA ASP A 214 -16.08 -1.87 25.94
C ASP A 214 -14.94 -0.85 25.90
N GLU A 215 -13.85 -1.08 26.60
CA GLU A 215 -12.64 -0.25 26.53
C GLU A 215 -12.02 -0.27 25.15
N MET A 216 -11.93 -1.46 24.53
CA MET A 216 -11.46 -1.61 23.13
C MET A 216 -12.31 -0.79 22.16
N LYS A 217 -13.64 -0.82 22.33
CA LYS A 217 -14.57 -0.06 21.47
C LYS A 217 -14.48 1.44 21.70
N ALA A 218 -14.35 1.88 22.94
CA ALA A 218 -14.16 3.28 23.29
C ALA A 218 -12.86 3.83 22.68
N LEU A 219 -11.76 3.10 22.85
CA LEU A 219 -10.47 3.45 22.28
C LEU A 219 -10.51 3.48 20.73
N SER A 220 -11.19 2.54 20.10
CA SER A 220 -11.35 2.53 18.62
C SER A 220 -12.11 3.76 18.12
N ASN A 221 -13.15 4.20 18.85
CA ASN A 221 -13.89 5.41 18.49
C ASN A 221 -13.05 6.69 18.67
N GLU A 222 -12.24 6.75 19.72
CA GLU A 222 -11.32 7.85 19.95
C GLU A 222 -10.25 7.92 18.86
N ILE A 223 -9.63 6.78 18.51
CA ILE A 223 -8.65 6.69 17.42
C ILE A 223 -9.29 7.16 16.10
N PHE A 224 -10.52 6.75 15.80
CA PHE A 224 -11.22 7.15 14.59
C PHE A 224 -11.41 8.68 14.50
N SER A 225 -11.75 9.34 15.61
CA SER A 225 -11.88 10.80 15.62
C SER A 225 -10.53 11.49 15.46
N LEU A 226 -9.48 11.00 16.13
CA LEU A 226 -8.12 11.52 16.05
C LEU A 226 -7.49 11.32 14.68
N GLU A 227 -7.83 10.25 13.96
CA GLU A 227 -7.35 9.99 12.59
C GLU A 227 -7.79 11.11 11.63
N ALA A 228 -9.03 11.57 11.73
CA ALA A 228 -9.56 12.66 10.91
C ALA A 228 -8.83 13.99 11.18
N ASP A 229 -8.52 14.27 12.43
CA ASP A 229 -7.80 15.48 12.81
C ASP A 229 -6.31 15.41 12.43
N LEU A 230 -5.68 14.25 12.61
CA LEU A 230 -4.32 14.00 12.14
C LEU A 230 -4.19 14.22 10.63
N LYS A 231 -5.16 13.72 9.85
CA LYS A 231 -5.15 13.91 8.40
C LYS A 231 -5.19 15.38 8.02
N LYS A 232 -6.08 16.18 8.65
CA LYS A 232 -6.15 17.63 8.41
C LYS A 232 -4.84 18.34 8.78
N LEU A 233 -4.25 17.96 9.92
CA LEU A 233 -2.99 18.53 10.36
C LEU A 233 -1.87 18.27 9.35
N LEU A 234 -1.74 17.05 8.86
CA LEU A 234 -0.75 16.67 7.84
C LEU A 234 -1.00 17.38 6.49
N GLU A 235 -2.27 17.61 6.12
CA GLU A 235 -2.63 18.41 4.95
C GLU A 235 -2.19 19.87 5.10
N TYR A 236 -2.41 20.47 6.27
CA TYR A 236 -1.93 21.83 6.56
C TYR A 236 -0.41 21.93 6.58
N GLU A 237 0.29 20.96 7.15
CA GLU A 237 1.77 20.93 7.13
C GLU A 237 2.31 20.90 5.69
N ASN A 238 1.69 20.12 4.81
CA ASN A 238 2.07 20.08 3.39
C ASN A 238 1.82 21.42 2.70
N LEU A 239 0.67 22.07 2.95
CA LEU A 239 0.36 23.39 2.40
C LEU A 239 1.35 24.45 2.90
N ILE A 240 1.69 24.44 4.17
CA ILE A 240 2.70 25.34 4.75
C ILE A 240 4.06 25.11 4.09
N ALA A 241 4.46 23.85 3.88
CA ALA A 241 5.73 23.53 3.22
C ALA A 241 5.75 23.99 1.75
N GLN A 242 4.62 23.85 1.04
CA GLN A 242 4.47 24.36 -0.32
C GLN A 242 4.59 25.88 -0.36
N HIS A 243 3.83 26.59 0.44
CA HIS A 243 3.88 28.07 0.46
C HIS A 243 5.22 28.61 0.93
N LYS A 244 5.92 27.95 1.84
CA LYS A 244 7.30 28.32 2.20
C LYS A 244 8.25 28.19 1.01
N ARG A 245 8.07 27.15 0.17
CA ARG A 245 8.87 26.97 -1.04
C ARG A 245 8.59 28.08 -2.06
N GLU A 246 7.31 28.31 -2.37
CA GLU A 246 6.87 29.40 -3.25
C GLU A 246 7.40 30.76 -2.79
N LEU A 247 7.31 31.04 -1.50
CA LEU A 247 7.86 32.27 -0.93
C LEU A 247 9.38 32.38 -1.11
N SER A 248 10.11 31.28 -0.90
CA SER A 248 11.57 31.24 -1.09
C SER A 248 11.95 31.47 -2.56
N GLU A 249 11.20 30.86 -3.49
CA GLU A 249 11.38 31.05 -4.92
C GLU A 249 11.15 32.53 -5.32
N LEU A 250 10.04 33.11 -4.89
CA LEU A 250 9.73 34.53 -5.13
C LEU A 250 10.75 35.47 -4.49
N GLN A 251 11.27 35.18 -3.32
CA GLN A 251 12.34 35.96 -2.68
C GLN A 251 13.64 35.90 -3.50
N THR A 252 13.93 34.73 -4.06
CA THR A 252 15.09 34.55 -4.93
C THR A 252 14.93 35.34 -6.24
N GLU A 253 13.78 35.23 -6.90
CA GLU A 253 13.44 35.99 -8.09
C GLU A 253 13.53 37.50 -7.83
N LYS A 254 12.94 37.95 -6.72
CA LYS A 254 13.04 39.38 -6.32
C LYS A 254 14.48 39.84 -6.16
N THR A 255 15.33 39.02 -5.53
CA THR A 255 16.75 39.36 -5.34
C THR A 255 17.47 39.48 -6.68
N TYR A 256 17.22 38.58 -7.62
CA TYR A 256 17.77 38.65 -8.97
C TYR A 256 17.24 39.88 -9.73
N PHE A 257 15.94 40.15 -9.62
CA PHE A 257 15.32 41.32 -10.24
C PHE A 257 15.92 42.64 -9.67
N ASP A 258 16.00 42.76 -8.34
CA ASP A 258 16.56 43.96 -7.69
C ASP A 258 18.03 44.18 -8.09
N ASN A 259 18.82 43.11 -8.20
CA ASN A 259 20.21 43.18 -8.65
C ASN A 259 20.31 43.58 -10.13
N TYR A 260 19.52 42.99 -11.01
CA TYR A 260 19.48 43.32 -12.43
C TYR A 260 19.04 44.77 -12.63
N TYR A 261 17.99 45.18 -11.95
CA TYR A 261 17.44 46.53 -12.05
C TYR A 261 18.42 47.57 -11.55
N SER A 262 19.11 47.33 -10.45
CA SER A 262 20.13 48.24 -9.89
C SER A 262 21.37 48.35 -10.78
N SER A 263 21.68 47.32 -11.56
CA SER A 263 22.83 47.35 -12.48
C SER A 263 22.52 47.94 -13.84
N THR A 264 21.24 47.97 -14.23
CA THR A 264 20.82 48.35 -15.61
C THR A 264 20.20 49.75 -15.67
N TYR A 265 19.61 50.23 -14.59
CA TYR A 265 18.89 51.49 -14.54
C TYR A 265 19.52 52.46 -13.52
N ASP A 266 19.53 53.75 -13.86
CA ASP A 266 20.06 54.80 -13.01
C ASP A 266 19.28 54.87 -11.67
N SER A 267 20.00 55.06 -10.56
CA SER A 267 19.47 54.98 -9.21
C SER A 267 18.28 55.91 -8.92
N ASP A 268 18.16 57.02 -9.67
CA ASP A 268 17.09 57.99 -9.47
C ASP A 268 15.76 57.59 -10.12
N VAL A 269 15.77 56.85 -11.21
CA VAL A 269 14.57 56.27 -11.84
C VAL A 269 13.97 55.19 -10.96
N VAL A 270 14.81 54.37 -10.35
CA VAL A 270 14.37 53.28 -9.43
C VAL A 270 13.66 53.80 -8.18
N LYS A 271 14.10 54.98 -7.66
CA LYS A 271 13.48 55.61 -6.49
C LYS A 271 12.07 56.13 -6.78
N VAL A 272 11.82 56.64 -7.97
CA VAL A 272 10.50 57.15 -8.38
C VAL A 272 9.50 56.02 -8.47
N TYR A 273 9.87 54.89 -9.04
CA TYR A 273 8.97 53.72 -9.13
C TYR A 273 8.68 53.04 -7.77
N LYS A 274 9.71 52.90 -6.91
CA LYS A 274 9.52 52.33 -5.56
C LYS A 274 8.58 53.17 -4.66
N LYS A 275 8.41 54.48 -4.93
CA LYS A 275 7.61 55.35 -4.10
C LYS A 275 6.11 55.29 -4.39
N HIS A 276 5.70 54.77 -5.57
CA HIS A 276 4.30 54.71 -6.00
C HIS A 276 3.81 53.30 -6.36
N PHE A 277 4.59 52.28 -6.09
CA PHE A 277 4.28 50.91 -6.46
C PHE A 277 3.36 50.27 -5.41
N ASN A 278 2.09 50.12 -5.74
CA ASN A 278 1.13 49.33 -4.99
C ASN A 278 0.60 48.16 -5.86
N SER A 279 -0.13 47.22 -5.27
CA SER A 279 -0.65 46.06 -5.98
C SER A 279 -1.55 46.41 -7.17
N SER A 280 -2.23 47.54 -7.15
CA SER A 280 -3.09 48.03 -8.25
C SER A 280 -2.23 48.51 -9.43
N THR A 281 -1.19 49.32 -9.16
CA THR A 281 -0.25 49.75 -10.20
C THR A 281 0.57 48.59 -10.79
N ALA A 282 0.87 47.58 -10.02
CA ALA A 282 1.52 46.36 -10.53
C ALA A 282 0.66 45.62 -11.54
N ILE A 283 -0.62 45.48 -11.27
CA ILE A 283 -1.60 44.80 -12.17
C ILE A 283 -1.80 45.63 -13.44
N GLU A 284 -1.90 46.95 -13.33
CA GLU A 284 -2.01 47.86 -14.50
C GLU A 284 -0.78 47.78 -15.41
N MET A 285 0.42 47.84 -14.83
CA MET A 285 1.67 47.69 -15.57
C MET A 285 1.82 46.31 -16.21
N TRP A 286 1.39 45.26 -15.54
CA TRP A 286 1.42 43.93 -16.12
C TRP A 286 0.43 43.81 -17.29
N ALA A 287 -0.77 44.34 -17.16
CA ALA A 287 -1.75 44.37 -18.24
C ALA A 287 -1.24 45.19 -19.44
N GLU A 288 -0.56 46.34 -19.23
CA GLU A 288 0.07 47.12 -20.29
C GLU A 288 1.24 46.38 -20.96
N LEU A 289 2.03 45.62 -20.18
CA LEU A 289 3.14 44.82 -20.70
C LEU A 289 2.64 43.66 -21.55
N GLU A 290 1.59 42.96 -21.12
CA GLU A 290 0.94 41.92 -21.92
C GLU A 290 0.35 42.51 -23.22
N LEU A 291 -0.33 43.65 -23.17
CA LEU A 291 -0.84 44.30 -24.33
C LEU A 291 0.29 44.72 -25.30
N SER A 292 1.43 45.19 -24.79
CA SER A 292 2.59 45.54 -25.62
C SER A 292 3.23 44.31 -26.27
N LEU A 293 3.28 43.16 -25.57
CA LEU A 293 3.77 41.88 -26.08
C LEU A 293 2.86 41.30 -27.16
N ILE A 294 1.54 41.50 -27.06
CA ILE A 294 0.58 41.11 -28.10
C ILE A 294 0.81 41.92 -29.37
N HIS A 295 1.09 43.22 -29.26
CA HIS A 295 1.44 44.08 -30.40
C HIS A 295 2.80 43.76 -31.05
N ILE A 296 3.75 43.21 -30.30
CA ILE A 296 5.05 42.78 -30.83
C ILE A 296 4.94 41.38 -31.48
N SER A 297 4.02 40.52 -31.02
CA SER A 297 3.85 39.17 -31.54
C SER A 297 2.90 39.03 -32.73
N GLU A 298 2.14 40.08 -33.10
CA GLU A 298 1.43 40.10 -34.38
C GLU A 298 2.39 40.44 -35.54
N PRO A 299 2.78 39.44 -36.36
CA PRO A 299 3.51 39.77 -37.58
C PRO A 299 2.57 40.58 -38.46
N THR A 300 3.01 41.77 -38.83
CA THR A 300 2.39 42.62 -39.81
C THR A 300 1.98 41.82 -41.05
N ARG A 301 0.75 41.32 -41.06
CA ARG A 301 0.02 40.95 -42.26
C ARG A 301 -0.41 42.25 -42.93
N ARG A 302 0.53 42.94 -43.58
CA ARG A 302 0.21 44.00 -44.54
C ARG A 302 0.82 43.62 -45.88
N SER A 303 -0.09 43.19 -46.71
CA SER A 303 -0.22 43.53 -48.12
C SER A 303 0.94 43.18 -49.05
N TYR A 304 0.74 42.08 -49.77
CA TYR A 304 1.02 42.14 -51.20
C TYR A 304 -0.30 41.88 -51.92
N ILE A 305 -0.88 42.94 -52.44
CA ILE A 305 -1.69 42.96 -53.65
C ILE A 305 -0.84 43.60 -54.70
#